data_6cc83a0977e33ebbb52cd8e9ec99efb2
#
_entry.id   6cc83a0977e33ebbb52cd8e9ec99efb2
#
_cell.length_a   1.000
_cell.length_b   1.000
_cell.length_c   1.000
_cell.angle_alpha   90.00
_cell.angle_beta   90.00
_cell.angle_gamma   90.00
#
_symmetry.space_group_name_H-M   'P 1'
#
loop_
_entity.id
_entity.type
_entity.pdbx_description
1 polymer ?
#
loop_
_entity_poly.entity_id
_entity_poly.type
_entity_poly.pdbx_seq_one_letter_code
_entity_poly.pdbx_strand_id
1 'polypeptide(L)'
;MAELILNEKPLIITIDDFMDHEDCDAIVEFTKRKLERSKVVDYESGGNKLDQYRTSSEYFINETFEPNVFHRNSVAEYFEASKDTFEKSIVIRYKEGQEYRPHFDFFNPGSKEQRRATAICYLNDCAEGGETIFPRLDISYKPKKGSVLYFQYDYDTETNKKTFDGGSPVIGNNEKWILTVWMRYE
;
A
#
# COMPACT_ATOMS: atom_id res chain seq x y z
N MET A 1 -13.92 -5.05 -13.96
CA MET A 1 -13.39 -5.11 -12.57
C MET A 1 -14.14 -6.22 -11.82
N ALA A 2 -13.43 -7.15 -11.19
CA ALA A 2 -14.01 -8.18 -10.33
C ALA A 2 -13.56 -7.89 -8.89
N GLU A 3 -14.53 -7.74 -7.98
CA GLU A 3 -14.29 -7.51 -6.56
C GLU A 3 -14.35 -8.82 -5.79
N LEU A 4 -13.43 -9.00 -4.85
CA LEU A 4 -13.42 -10.12 -3.91
C LEU A 4 -13.25 -9.60 -2.48
N ILE A 5 -14.22 -9.90 -1.61
CA ILE A 5 -14.13 -9.61 -0.18
C ILE A 5 -13.28 -10.69 0.47
N LEU A 6 -12.12 -10.32 1.01
CA LEU A 6 -11.23 -11.20 1.77
C LEU A 6 -11.62 -11.26 3.24
N ASN A 7 -12.18 -10.16 3.78
CA ASN A 7 -12.68 -10.06 5.15
C ASN A 7 -13.71 -8.94 5.25
N GLU A 8 -14.79 -9.16 5.99
CA GLU A 8 -15.87 -8.17 6.11
C GLU A 8 -15.63 -7.14 7.22
N LYS A 9 -14.98 -7.53 8.32
CA LYS A 9 -14.72 -6.62 9.45
C LYS A 9 -13.41 -6.99 10.19
N PRO A 10 -12.32 -6.21 10.04
CA PRO A 10 -12.20 -5.01 9.19
C PRO A 10 -12.44 -5.33 7.71
N LEU A 11 -12.97 -4.39 6.95
CA LEU A 11 -13.15 -4.58 5.51
C LEU A 11 -11.78 -4.71 4.84
N ILE A 12 -11.57 -5.83 4.13
CA ILE A 12 -10.40 -6.08 3.28
C ILE A 12 -10.92 -6.63 1.97
N ILE A 13 -10.69 -5.92 0.87
CA ILE A 13 -11.15 -6.32 -0.45
C ILE A 13 -10.04 -6.20 -1.48
N THR A 14 -10.15 -6.98 -2.55
CA THR A 14 -9.33 -6.82 -3.75
C THR A 14 -10.22 -6.57 -4.95
N ILE A 15 -9.74 -5.77 -5.89
CA ILE A 15 -10.43 -5.46 -7.13
C ILE A 15 -9.43 -5.65 -8.26
N ASP A 16 -9.77 -6.58 -9.17
CA ASP A 16 -8.97 -6.84 -10.36
C ASP A 16 -9.21 -5.76 -11.43
N ASP A 17 -8.21 -5.49 -12.24
CA ASP A 17 -8.26 -4.53 -13.36
C ASP A 17 -8.73 -3.14 -12.91
N PHE A 18 -8.27 -2.71 -11.74
CA PHE A 18 -8.57 -1.40 -11.14
C PHE A 18 -7.75 -0.27 -11.79
N MET A 19 -6.53 -0.56 -12.23
CA MET A 19 -5.65 0.33 -12.95
C MET A 19 -5.22 -0.31 -14.28
N ASP A 20 -5.20 0.48 -15.35
CA ASP A 20 -4.73 0.03 -16.65
C ASP A 20 -3.25 -0.40 -16.58
N HIS A 21 -2.92 -1.47 -17.30
CA HIS A 21 -1.56 -2.01 -17.30
C HIS A 21 -0.54 -1.03 -17.90
N GLU A 22 -0.98 -0.17 -18.85
CA GLU A 22 -0.13 0.87 -19.43
C GLU A 22 0.22 1.95 -18.39
N ASP A 23 -0.73 2.33 -17.55
CA ASP A 23 -0.51 3.27 -16.44
C ASP A 23 0.42 2.67 -15.38
N CYS A 24 0.26 1.38 -15.05
CA CYS A 24 1.20 0.66 -14.19
C CYS A 24 2.64 0.73 -14.71
N ASP A 25 2.84 0.43 -15.99
CA ASP A 25 4.15 0.47 -16.64
C ASP A 25 4.72 1.89 -16.68
N ALA A 26 3.88 2.90 -16.97
CA ALA A 26 4.28 4.31 -16.98
C ALA A 26 4.78 4.77 -15.59
N ILE A 27 4.10 4.37 -14.51
CA ILE A 27 4.51 4.69 -13.13
C ILE A 27 5.85 4.03 -12.81
N VAL A 28 6.02 2.75 -13.13
CA VAL A 28 7.29 2.03 -12.90
C VAL A 28 8.42 2.70 -13.67
N GLU A 29 8.24 2.96 -14.97
CA GLU A 29 9.27 3.59 -15.81
C GLU A 29 9.65 4.98 -15.29
N PHE A 30 8.66 5.79 -14.93
CA PHE A 30 8.88 7.15 -14.41
C PHE A 30 9.65 7.17 -13.09
N THR A 31 9.45 6.16 -12.23
CA THR A 31 9.99 6.15 -10.86
C THR A 31 11.26 5.33 -10.68
N LYS A 32 11.54 4.35 -11.55
CA LYS A 32 12.62 3.35 -11.36
C LYS A 32 14.02 3.91 -11.07
N ARG A 33 14.33 5.14 -11.54
CA ARG A 33 15.61 5.80 -11.31
C ARG A 33 15.58 6.84 -10.18
N LYS A 34 14.43 7.01 -9.52
CA LYS A 34 14.21 8.05 -8.49
C LYS A 34 14.05 7.47 -7.09
N LEU A 35 14.01 6.13 -6.98
CA LEU A 35 13.79 5.44 -5.72
C LEU A 35 14.95 5.63 -4.76
N GLU A 36 14.61 5.94 -3.52
CA GLU A 36 15.52 5.99 -2.38
C GLU A 36 15.20 4.87 -1.39
N ARG A 37 16.13 4.54 -0.50
CA ARG A 37 15.90 3.55 0.55
C ARG A 37 14.76 3.98 1.46
N SER A 38 13.74 3.13 1.63
CA SER A 38 12.58 3.41 2.47
C SER A 38 12.95 3.61 3.93
N LYS A 39 12.23 4.52 4.59
CA LYS A 39 12.36 4.84 6.01
C LYS A 39 11.09 4.44 6.76
N VAL A 40 11.21 4.24 8.05
CA VAL A 40 10.09 4.06 8.98
C VAL A 40 9.97 5.24 9.92
N VAL A 41 8.77 5.48 10.45
CA VAL A 41 8.56 6.51 11.47
C VAL A 41 9.34 6.15 12.72
N ASP A 42 10.12 7.09 13.21
CA ASP A 42 10.83 6.98 14.49
C ASP A 42 10.00 7.67 15.58
N TYR A 43 9.28 6.89 16.35
CA TYR A 43 8.42 7.41 17.41
C TYR A 43 9.17 8.08 18.57
N GLU A 44 10.47 7.83 18.71
CA GLU A 44 11.29 8.46 19.76
C GLU A 44 11.72 9.87 19.38
N SER A 45 12.16 10.06 18.13
CA SER A 45 12.62 11.37 17.63
C SER A 45 11.54 12.19 16.93
N GLY A 46 10.40 11.59 16.60
CA GLY A 46 9.35 12.20 15.77
C GLY A 46 9.71 12.34 14.29
N GLY A 47 10.85 11.79 13.88
CA GLY A 47 11.34 11.82 12.51
C GLY A 47 11.20 10.48 11.78
N ASN A 48 12.07 10.26 10.80
CA ASN A 48 12.15 9.01 10.05
C ASN A 48 13.55 8.40 10.17
N LYS A 49 13.63 7.08 10.30
CA LYS A 49 14.89 6.35 10.34
C LYS A 49 14.93 5.18 9.37
N LEU A 50 16.13 4.76 8.97
CA LEU A 50 16.35 3.49 8.30
C LEU A 50 16.16 2.36 9.30
N ASP A 51 15.44 1.32 8.88
CA ASP A 51 15.20 0.15 9.72
C ASP A 51 15.29 -1.14 8.89
N GLN A 52 15.70 -2.22 9.56
CA GLN A 52 15.71 -3.56 8.96
C GLN A 52 14.30 -4.18 8.83
N TYR A 53 13.30 -3.62 9.50
CA TYR A 53 11.90 -4.04 9.38
C TYR A 53 11.29 -3.70 8.02
N ARG A 54 11.83 -2.68 7.34
CA ARG A 54 11.41 -2.27 6.01
C ARG A 54 12.63 -2.14 5.11
N THR A 55 12.80 -3.07 4.18
CA THR A 55 14.00 -3.15 3.34
C THR A 55 13.80 -2.66 1.90
N SER A 56 12.63 -2.12 1.57
CA SER A 56 12.24 -1.59 0.26
C SER A 56 12.96 -0.30 -0.13
N SER A 57 12.69 0.16 -1.36
CA SER A 57 12.98 1.51 -1.84
C SER A 57 11.71 2.21 -2.26
N GLU A 58 11.64 3.54 -2.11
CA GLU A 58 10.43 4.31 -2.31
C GLU A 58 10.65 5.63 -3.01
N TYR A 59 9.58 6.16 -3.62
CA TYR A 59 9.53 7.49 -4.20
C TYR A 59 8.13 8.09 -4.05
N PHE A 60 8.03 9.29 -3.49
CA PHE A 60 6.77 10.05 -3.45
C PHE A 60 6.48 10.63 -4.83
N ILE A 61 5.50 10.05 -5.51
CA ILE A 61 5.17 10.43 -6.88
C ILE A 61 4.44 11.77 -6.93
N ASN A 62 4.71 12.54 -8.00
CA ASN A 62 4.08 13.83 -8.21
C ASN A 62 2.56 13.68 -8.41
N GLU A 63 1.80 14.52 -7.71
CA GLU A 63 0.34 14.55 -7.78
C GLU A 63 -0.20 15.05 -9.14
N THR A 64 0.64 15.64 -9.98
CA THR A 64 0.29 16.07 -11.36
C THR A 64 0.68 15.06 -12.43
N PHE A 65 1.30 13.93 -12.08
CA PHE A 65 1.61 12.87 -13.03
C PHE A 65 0.32 12.11 -13.39
N GLU A 66 -0.09 12.17 -14.67
CA GLU A 66 -1.42 11.69 -15.12
C GLU A 66 -1.82 10.30 -14.61
N PRO A 67 -1.00 9.24 -14.75
CA PRO A 67 -1.38 7.91 -14.21
C PRO A 67 -1.67 7.92 -12.71
N ASN A 68 -0.94 8.72 -11.93
CA ASN A 68 -1.22 8.89 -10.50
C ASN A 68 -2.51 9.70 -10.25
N VAL A 69 -2.78 10.71 -11.07
CA VAL A 69 -4.04 11.48 -10.99
C VAL A 69 -5.24 10.58 -11.25
N PHE A 70 -5.19 9.74 -12.30
CA PHE A 70 -6.25 8.79 -12.62
C PHE A 70 -6.44 7.78 -11.48
N HIS A 71 -5.37 7.18 -10.99
CA HIS A 71 -5.46 6.25 -9.86
C HIS A 71 -6.13 6.89 -8.63
N ARG A 72 -5.72 8.10 -8.22
CA ARG A 72 -6.32 8.81 -7.08
C ARG A 72 -7.79 9.13 -7.31
N ASN A 73 -8.19 9.47 -8.55
CA ASN A 73 -9.59 9.69 -8.90
C ASN A 73 -10.39 8.39 -8.78
N SER A 74 -9.88 7.28 -9.32
CA SER A 74 -10.53 5.97 -9.25
C SER A 74 -10.70 5.50 -7.80
N VAL A 75 -9.67 5.68 -6.95
CA VAL A 75 -9.75 5.37 -5.52
C VAL A 75 -10.81 6.24 -4.83
N ALA A 76 -10.85 7.55 -5.11
CA ALA A 76 -11.82 8.47 -4.51
C ALA A 76 -13.25 8.10 -4.89
N GLU A 77 -13.49 7.82 -6.17
CA GLU A 77 -14.80 7.46 -6.70
C GLU A 77 -15.27 6.10 -6.17
N TYR A 78 -14.41 5.07 -6.26
CA TYR A 78 -14.80 3.72 -5.88
C TYR A 78 -15.07 3.55 -4.37
N PHE A 79 -14.25 4.20 -3.55
CA PHE A 79 -14.36 4.10 -2.08
C PHE A 79 -15.10 5.29 -1.44
N GLU A 80 -15.77 6.13 -2.25
CA GLU A 80 -16.52 7.31 -1.80
C GLU A 80 -15.71 8.19 -0.83
N ALA A 81 -14.44 8.42 -1.15
CA ALA A 81 -13.49 9.13 -0.29
C ALA A 81 -13.10 10.49 -0.88
N SER A 82 -12.99 11.51 -0.03
CA SER A 82 -12.48 12.82 -0.45
C SER A 82 -10.98 12.75 -0.74
N LYS A 83 -10.54 13.23 -1.90
CA LYS A 83 -9.10 13.31 -2.24
C LYS A 83 -8.31 14.23 -1.33
N ASP A 84 -8.97 15.17 -0.66
CA ASP A 84 -8.34 16.08 0.31
C ASP A 84 -7.83 15.34 1.56
N THR A 85 -8.39 14.15 1.82
CA THR A 85 -7.94 13.28 2.91
C THR A 85 -6.75 12.37 2.51
N PHE A 86 -6.36 12.35 1.24
CA PHE A 86 -5.31 11.45 0.74
C PHE A 86 -3.93 12.00 1.05
N GLU A 87 -3.10 11.16 1.66
CA GLU A 87 -1.67 11.42 1.72
C GLU A 87 -1.07 11.40 0.31
N LYS A 88 0.12 11.96 0.16
CA LYS A 88 0.87 11.88 -1.08
C LYS A 88 1.13 10.43 -1.46
N SER A 89 0.80 10.06 -2.68
CA SER A 89 1.00 8.70 -3.17
C SER A 89 2.49 8.33 -3.16
N ILE A 90 2.77 7.08 -2.82
CA ILE A 90 4.13 6.57 -2.74
C ILE A 90 4.29 5.30 -3.59
N VAL A 91 5.29 5.29 -4.46
CA VAL A 91 5.70 4.09 -5.21
C VAL A 91 6.76 3.37 -4.39
N ILE A 92 6.59 2.08 -4.19
CA ILE A 92 7.49 1.24 -3.40
C ILE A 92 7.93 0.05 -4.24
N ARG A 93 9.25 -0.22 -4.22
CA ARG A 93 9.83 -1.40 -4.86
C ARG A 93 10.50 -2.30 -3.82
N TYR A 94 10.22 -3.58 -3.95
CA TYR A 94 10.92 -4.66 -3.25
C TYR A 94 11.66 -5.52 -4.26
N LYS A 95 12.94 -5.76 -4.02
CA LYS A 95 13.79 -6.70 -4.73
C LYS A 95 13.88 -8.04 -3.98
N GLU A 96 14.57 -9.01 -4.56
CA GLU A 96 14.85 -10.28 -3.90
C GLU A 96 15.30 -10.12 -2.45
N GLY A 97 14.67 -10.87 -1.54
CA GLY A 97 14.90 -10.85 -0.10
C GLY A 97 14.38 -9.61 0.62
N GLN A 98 13.87 -8.59 -0.09
CA GLN A 98 13.31 -7.40 0.54
C GLN A 98 11.87 -7.64 1.00
N GLU A 99 11.56 -7.09 2.17
CA GLU A 99 10.29 -7.24 2.86
C GLU A 99 9.87 -5.96 3.58
N TYR A 100 8.64 -5.91 4.01
CA TYR A 100 8.18 -5.04 5.08
C TYR A 100 7.47 -5.89 6.10
N ARG A 101 8.09 -6.08 7.27
CA ARG A 101 7.54 -6.92 8.33
C ARG A 101 6.20 -6.42 8.80
N PRO A 102 5.34 -7.29 9.36
CA PRO A 102 4.02 -6.92 9.81
C PRO A 102 4.02 -5.71 10.75
N HIS A 103 3.14 -4.75 10.45
CA HIS A 103 3.00 -3.47 11.13
C HIS A 103 1.55 -2.99 11.08
N PHE A 104 1.26 -1.84 11.66
CA PHE A 104 0.00 -1.14 11.50
C PHE A 104 0.22 0.11 10.65
N ASP A 105 -0.69 0.36 9.72
CA ASP A 105 -0.70 1.59 8.92
C ASP A 105 -1.32 2.77 9.68
N PHE A 106 -2.17 2.51 10.65
CA PHE A 106 -2.74 3.55 11.50
C PHE A 106 -1.75 4.01 12.58
N PHE A 107 -1.87 5.27 12.98
CA PHE A 107 -1.00 5.86 14.01
C PHE A 107 -1.48 5.51 15.42
N ASN A 108 -0.67 5.85 16.43
CA ASN A 108 -1.03 5.66 17.83
C ASN A 108 -2.37 6.35 18.17
N PRO A 109 -3.16 5.78 19.08
CA PRO A 109 -4.42 6.38 19.51
C PRO A 109 -4.24 7.84 19.97
N GLY A 110 -5.11 8.72 19.50
CA GLY A 110 -5.07 10.16 19.82
C GLY A 110 -4.27 11.01 18.84
N SER A 111 -3.69 10.42 17.77
CA SER A 111 -3.14 11.21 16.67
C SER A 111 -4.24 12.07 16.03
N LYS A 112 -3.96 13.38 15.87
CA LYS A 112 -4.88 14.30 15.19
C LYS A 112 -5.02 14.03 13.69
N GLU A 113 -4.05 13.36 13.12
CA GLU A 113 -3.95 13.08 11.69
C GLU A 113 -4.06 11.57 11.42
N GLN A 114 -5.01 10.91 12.08
CA GLN A 114 -5.17 9.46 12.00
C GLN A 114 -5.55 9.01 10.58
N ARG A 115 -4.95 7.91 10.14
CA ARG A 115 -5.34 7.19 8.93
C ARG A 115 -6.56 6.31 9.20
N ARG A 116 -7.43 6.15 8.19
CA ARG A 116 -8.63 5.30 8.25
C ARG A 116 -8.61 4.13 7.28
N ALA A 117 -7.84 4.23 6.20
CA ALA A 117 -7.77 3.19 5.17
C ALA A 117 -6.48 3.27 4.36
N THR A 118 -6.13 2.15 3.75
CA THR A 118 -5.02 2.00 2.80
C THR A 118 -5.51 1.39 1.50
N ALA A 119 -5.07 1.94 0.37
CA ALA A 119 -5.20 1.35 -0.95
C ALA A 119 -3.81 1.06 -1.52
N ILE A 120 -3.55 -0.20 -1.85
CA ILE A 120 -2.31 -0.67 -2.47
C ILE A 120 -2.61 -1.15 -3.87
N CYS A 121 -2.17 -0.43 -4.89
CA CYS A 121 -2.24 -0.88 -6.27
C CYS A 121 -0.95 -1.62 -6.65
N TYR A 122 -1.08 -2.81 -7.24
CA TYR A 122 0.06 -3.63 -7.68
C TYR A 122 0.42 -3.27 -9.12
N LEU A 123 1.63 -2.75 -9.31
CA LEU A 123 2.08 -2.25 -10.61
C LEU A 123 2.67 -3.36 -11.50
N ASN A 124 2.92 -4.54 -10.92
CA ASN A 124 3.38 -5.73 -11.66
C ASN A 124 2.95 -7.02 -10.95
N ASP A 125 2.99 -8.10 -11.68
CA ASP A 125 2.91 -9.44 -11.10
C ASP A 125 4.23 -9.76 -10.37
N CYS A 126 4.13 -10.49 -9.27
CA CYS A 126 5.30 -11.05 -8.58
C CYS A 126 5.21 -12.58 -8.64
N ALA A 127 6.14 -13.24 -9.33
CA ALA A 127 6.04 -14.66 -9.60
C ALA A 127 6.13 -15.50 -8.32
N GLU A 128 7.06 -15.16 -7.41
CA GLU A 128 7.30 -15.88 -6.16
C GLU A 128 7.55 -14.90 -5.01
N GLY A 129 6.89 -15.14 -3.88
CA GLY A 129 6.94 -14.25 -2.71
C GLY A 129 6.23 -12.94 -2.96
N GLY A 130 6.51 -11.95 -2.14
CA GLY A 130 5.97 -10.60 -2.25
C GLY A 130 4.49 -10.47 -1.91
N GLU A 131 3.86 -11.50 -1.34
CA GLU A 131 2.46 -11.43 -0.92
C GLU A 131 2.26 -10.29 0.09
N THR A 132 1.08 -9.66 0.05
CA THR A 132 0.62 -8.84 1.16
C THR A 132 -0.14 -9.74 2.12
N ILE A 133 0.29 -9.77 3.37
CA ILE A 133 -0.21 -10.70 4.39
C ILE A 133 -0.89 -9.95 5.53
N PHE A 134 -1.95 -10.56 6.09
CA PHE A 134 -2.58 -10.16 7.35
C PHE A 134 -2.50 -11.35 8.32
N PRO A 135 -1.39 -11.50 9.07
CA PRO A 135 -1.15 -12.71 9.88
C PRO A 135 -2.21 -12.99 10.94
N ARG A 136 -2.92 -11.95 11.42
CA ARG A 136 -3.98 -12.08 12.42
C ARG A 136 -5.32 -12.56 11.85
N LEU A 137 -5.43 -12.62 10.52
CA LEU A 137 -6.63 -13.08 9.80
C LEU A 137 -6.35 -14.30 8.93
N ASP A 138 -5.10 -14.78 8.90
CA ASP A 138 -4.64 -15.85 8.01
C ASP A 138 -4.91 -15.55 6.52
N ILE A 139 -4.74 -14.26 6.13
CA ILE A 139 -4.92 -13.79 4.76
C ILE A 139 -3.55 -13.58 4.13
N SER A 140 -3.40 -14.07 2.90
CA SER A 140 -2.24 -13.84 2.04
C SER A 140 -2.73 -13.52 0.63
N TYR A 141 -2.41 -12.32 0.12
CA TYR A 141 -2.79 -11.89 -1.21
C TYR A 141 -1.57 -11.79 -2.11
N LYS A 142 -1.58 -12.54 -3.21
CA LYS A 142 -0.51 -12.52 -4.22
C LYS A 142 -0.67 -11.31 -5.14
N PRO A 143 0.40 -10.51 -5.36
CA PRO A 143 0.35 -9.38 -6.29
C PRO A 143 -0.12 -9.78 -7.68
N LYS A 144 -1.09 -9.04 -8.20
CA LYS A 144 -1.59 -9.13 -9.57
C LYS A 144 -1.57 -7.74 -10.20
N LYS A 145 -0.89 -7.58 -11.34
CA LYS A 145 -0.76 -6.29 -12.01
C LYS A 145 -2.12 -5.64 -12.27
N GLY A 146 -2.25 -4.35 -11.98
CA GLY A 146 -3.47 -3.59 -12.14
C GLY A 146 -4.53 -3.81 -11.07
N SER A 147 -4.35 -4.77 -10.14
CA SER A 147 -5.28 -4.94 -9.03
C SER A 147 -5.01 -3.95 -7.90
N VAL A 148 -6.04 -3.65 -7.10
CA VAL A 148 -5.93 -2.92 -5.85
C VAL A 148 -6.33 -3.82 -4.68
N LEU A 149 -5.58 -3.75 -3.59
CA LEU A 149 -5.94 -4.25 -2.27
C LEU A 149 -6.28 -3.05 -1.40
N TYR A 150 -7.51 -3.02 -0.88
CA TYR A 150 -7.99 -1.98 0.01
C TYR A 150 -8.35 -2.57 1.36
N PHE A 151 -7.98 -1.88 2.45
CA PHE A 151 -8.37 -2.26 3.80
C PHE A 151 -8.61 -1.06 4.69
N GLN A 152 -9.62 -1.18 5.56
CA GLN A 152 -10.06 -0.16 6.49
C GLN A 152 -9.68 -0.51 7.93
N TYR A 153 -9.40 0.53 8.71
CA TYR A 153 -9.14 0.46 10.15
C TYR A 153 -9.79 1.65 10.91
N ASP A 154 -10.98 2.02 10.45
CA ASP A 154 -11.85 3.02 11.08
C ASP A 154 -12.92 2.40 12.01
N TYR A 155 -12.58 1.28 12.63
CA TYR A 155 -13.40 0.53 13.57
C TYR A 155 -12.92 0.71 15.01
N ASP A 156 -13.45 -0.10 15.92
CA ASP A 156 -12.95 -0.20 17.29
C ASP A 156 -11.49 -0.74 17.33
N THR A 157 -10.79 -0.50 18.45
CA THR A 157 -9.38 -0.86 18.61
C THR A 157 -9.10 -2.35 18.36
N GLU A 158 -9.98 -3.26 18.80
CA GLU A 158 -9.76 -4.70 18.65
C GLU A 158 -9.94 -5.14 17.20
N THR A 159 -10.89 -4.55 16.50
CA THR A 159 -11.09 -4.77 15.06
C THR A 159 -9.89 -4.23 14.27
N ASN A 160 -9.45 -3.00 14.55
CA ASN A 160 -8.32 -2.39 13.87
C ASN A 160 -7.01 -3.18 14.06
N LYS A 161 -6.79 -3.78 15.22
CA LYS A 161 -5.62 -4.66 15.44
C LYS A 161 -5.54 -5.85 14.48
N LYS A 162 -6.65 -6.25 13.87
CA LYS A 162 -6.66 -7.33 12.87
C LYS A 162 -6.03 -6.91 11.54
N THR A 163 -5.92 -5.59 11.25
CA THR A 163 -5.23 -5.07 10.06
C THR A 163 -3.71 -5.03 10.20
N PHE A 164 -3.13 -5.82 11.10
CA PHE A 164 -1.68 -6.03 11.20
C PHE A 164 -1.20 -6.68 9.92
N ASP A 165 -0.64 -5.89 9.01
CA ASP A 165 -0.29 -6.29 7.65
C ASP A 165 1.21 -6.18 7.38
N GLY A 166 1.67 -6.87 6.35
CA GLY A 166 3.06 -6.83 5.91
C GLY A 166 3.24 -7.29 4.47
N GLY A 167 4.43 -7.07 3.94
CA GLY A 167 4.85 -7.59 2.65
C GLY A 167 5.88 -8.70 2.84
N SER A 168 5.54 -9.93 2.45
CA SER A 168 6.45 -11.08 2.47
C SER A 168 7.69 -10.82 1.62
N PRO A 169 8.83 -11.47 1.93
CA PRO A 169 10.02 -11.36 1.11
C PRO A 169 9.75 -11.74 -0.35
N VAL A 170 10.30 -10.96 -1.27
CA VAL A 170 10.33 -11.32 -2.69
C VAL A 170 11.34 -12.45 -2.89
N ILE A 171 10.98 -13.48 -3.64
CA ILE A 171 11.79 -14.68 -3.84
C ILE A 171 12.32 -14.70 -5.28
N GLY A 172 13.57 -15.12 -5.44
CA GLY A 172 14.23 -15.24 -6.73
C GLY A 172 14.48 -13.89 -7.39
N ASN A 173 14.85 -13.89 -8.66
CA ASN A 173 15.19 -12.68 -9.42
C ASN A 173 13.93 -11.90 -9.84
N ASN A 174 13.01 -11.66 -8.88
CA ASN A 174 11.76 -10.93 -9.06
C ASN A 174 11.83 -9.56 -8.41
N GLU A 175 10.91 -8.70 -8.80
CA GLU A 175 10.62 -7.42 -8.12
C GLU A 175 9.12 -7.31 -7.86
N LYS A 176 8.75 -6.68 -6.75
CA LYS A 176 7.38 -6.25 -6.46
C LYS A 176 7.35 -4.74 -6.49
N TRP A 177 6.42 -4.18 -7.28
CA TRP A 177 6.17 -2.75 -7.36
C TRP A 177 4.74 -2.45 -6.96
N ILE A 178 4.57 -1.49 -6.07
CA ILE A 178 3.25 -1.04 -5.61
C ILE A 178 3.15 0.48 -5.60
N LEU A 179 1.92 0.98 -5.77
CA LEU A 179 1.55 2.37 -5.53
C LEU A 179 0.57 2.39 -4.34
N THR A 180 0.94 3.08 -3.27
CA THR A 180 0.13 3.15 -2.05
C THR A 180 -0.44 4.54 -1.86
N VAL A 181 -1.71 4.60 -1.47
CA VAL A 181 -2.41 5.80 -1.02
C VAL A 181 -3.01 5.54 0.36
N TRP A 182 -2.66 6.36 1.34
CA TRP A 182 -3.30 6.37 2.64
C TRP A 182 -4.38 7.44 2.70
N MET A 183 -5.51 7.09 3.29
CA MET A 183 -6.64 7.97 3.50
C MET A 183 -6.74 8.31 4.98
N ARG A 184 -6.92 9.60 5.28
CA ARG A 184 -7.10 10.11 6.64
C ARG A 184 -8.58 10.36 6.93
N TYR A 185 -8.90 10.59 8.18
CA TYR A 185 -10.19 11.19 8.56
C TYR A 185 -10.26 12.64 8.06
N GLU A 186 -11.48 13.12 7.83
CA GLU A 186 -11.76 14.53 7.54
C GLU A 186 -11.54 15.42 8.78
#